data_87823d70a496cf4d792bb3aeb381f6c6
#
_entry.id   87823d70a496cf4d792bb3aeb381f6c6
#
_cell.length_a   1.000
_cell.length_b   1.000
_cell.length_c   1.000
_cell.angle_alpha   90.00
_cell.angle_beta   90.00
_cell.angle_gamma   90.00
#
_symmetry.space_group_name_H-M   'P 1'
#
loop_
_entity.id
_entity.type
_entity.pdbx_description
1 polymer ?
#
loop_
_entity_poly.entity_id
_entity_poly.type
_entity_poly.pdbx_seq_one_letter_code
_entity_poly.pdbx_strand_id
1 'polypeptide(L)'
;PANHVLQSAQLAKIKGYDEKVVLACLLHDICVTNLIRTDHGYWCAQMIKPYVDEEISWAIQYHQALRFFPDTSVDYEYPEQYIRFFGADYKPEPYIVQAHKEAKKHRLYMTSRLITLNDLYSFEE
;
A
#
# COMPACT_ATOMS: atom_id res chain seq x y z
N PRO A 1 8.45 11.64 4.57
CA PRO A 1 7.26 11.21 3.82
C PRO A 1 7.32 11.55 2.34
N ALA A 2 7.68 12.81 1.97
CA ALA A 2 7.71 13.21 0.56
C ALA A 2 8.70 12.38 -0.26
N ASN A 3 9.89 12.13 0.26
CA ASN A 3 10.89 11.33 -0.44
C ASN A 3 10.42 9.88 -0.63
N HIS A 4 9.75 9.31 0.36
CA HIS A 4 9.23 7.95 0.28
C HIS A 4 8.22 7.79 -0.85
N VAL A 5 7.21 8.67 -0.93
CA VAL A 5 6.19 8.54 -1.98
C VAL A 5 6.74 8.83 -3.37
N LEU A 6 7.69 9.77 -3.48
CA LEU A 6 8.38 10.04 -4.74
C LEU A 6 9.20 8.84 -5.19
N GLN A 7 9.93 8.20 -4.29
CA GLN A 7 10.69 6.99 -4.58
C GLN A 7 9.77 5.84 -5.01
N SER A 8 8.66 5.66 -4.29
CA SER A 8 7.68 4.63 -4.60
C SER A 8 7.11 4.80 -6.02
N ALA A 9 6.72 6.03 -6.36
CA ALA A 9 6.21 6.34 -7.70
C ALA A 9 7.28 6.15 -8.78
N GLN A 10 8.52 6.57 -8.50
CA GLN A 10 9.62 6.42 -9.42
C GLN A 10 9.95 4.96 -9.69
N LEU A 11 9.96 4.12 -8.65
CA LEU A 11 10.17 2.68 -8.81
C LEU A 11 9.08 2.06 -9.68
N ALA A 12 7.83 2.42 -9.47
CA ALA A 12 6.72 1.94 -10.28
C ALA A 12 6.88 2.34 -11.75
N LYS A 13 7.32 3.57 -11.99
CA LYS A 13 7.57 4.08 -13.34
C LYS A 13 8.72 3.34 -14.02
N ILE A 14 9.84 3.14 -13.31
CA ILE A 14 11.02 2.43 -13.84
C ILE A 14 10.66 0.99 -14.22
N LYS A 15 9.84 0.33 -13.41
CA LYS A 15 9.40 -1.04 -13.67
C LYS A 15 8.37 -1.15 -14.80
N GLY A 16 7.94 -0.01 -15.35
CA GLY A 16 7.00 0.01 -16.47
C GLY A 16 5.54 -0.24 -16.10
N TYR A 17 5.18 -0.05 -14.84
CA TYR A 17 3.78 -0.20 -14.41
C TYR A 17 2.91 0.93 -14.97
N ASP A 18 1.62 0.65 -15.09
CA ASP A 18 0.58 1.56 -15.56
C ASP A 18 0.62 2.89 -14.78
N GLU A 19 0.24 3.96 -15.47
CA GLU A 19 0.13 5.31 -14.90
C GLU A 19 -0.70 5.33 -13.62
N LYS A 20 -1.76 4.53 -13.55
CA LYS A 20 -2.60 4.45 -12.33
C LYS A 20 -1.83 3.89 -11.15
N VAL A 21 -0.96 2.91 -11.37
CA VAL A 21 -0.10 2.35 -10.32
C VAL A 21 0.91 3.40 -9.86
N VAL A 22 1.51 4.13 -10.79
CA VAL A 22 2.46 5.21 -10.47
C VAL A 22 1.78 6.27 -9.61
N LEU A 23 0.59 6.71 -10.01
CA LEU A 23 -0.17 7.71 -9.26
C LEU A 23 -0.58 7.19 -7.89
N ALA A 24 -1.03 5.95 -7.81
CA ALA A 24 -1.40 5.33 -6.54
C ALA A 24 -0.19 5.27 -5.57
N CYS A 25 0.99 4.91 -6.07
CA CYS A 25 2.21 4.91 -5.27
C CYS A 25 2.55 6.31 -4.76
N LEU A 26 2.35 7.33 -5.58
CA LEU A 26 2.61 8.71 -5.20
C LEU A 26 1.69 9.18 -4.08
N LEU A 27 0.43 8.74 -4.08
CA LEU A 27 -0.60 9.25 -3.18
C LEU A 27 -0.88 8.36 -1.95
N HIS A 28 -0.31 7.15 -1.89
CA HIS A 28 -0.75 6.15 -0.92
C HIS A 28 -0.60 6.56 0.56
N ASP A 29 0.33 7.45 0.85
CA ASP A 29 0.61 7.92 2.22
C ASP A 29 0.31 9.40 2.41
N ILE A 30 -0.51 9.99 1.55
CA ILE A 30 -0.74 11.45 1.57
C ILE A 30 -1.26 11.94 2.92
N CYS A 31 -2.08 11.16 3.62
CA CYS A 31 -2.65 11.59 4.90
C CYS A 31 -1.65 11.46 6.06
N VAL A 32 -0.57 10.72 5.91
CA VAL A 32 0.45 10.56 6.96
C VAL A 32 1.09 11.91 7.30
N THR A 33 1.15 12.82 6.34
CA THR A 33 1.68 14.17 6.56
C THR A 33 0.84 14.99 7.54
N ASN A 34 -0.42 14.60 7.76
CA ASN A 34 -1.37 15.28 8.64
C ASN A 34 -1.54 14.55 9.97
N LEU A 35 -0.59 13.73 10.38
CA LEU A 35 -0.58 12.98 11.64
C LEU A 35 -1.66 11.88 11.72
N ILE A 36 -2.34 11.58 10.66
CA ILE A 36 -3.31 10.49 10.60
C ILE A 36 -2.58 9.22 10.15
N ARG A 37 -2.10 8.45 11.11
CA ARG A 37 -1.31 7.25 10.82
C ARG A 37 -2.10 5.95 10.97
N THR A 38 -2.95 5.89 11.97
CA THR A 38 -3.84 4.74 12.16
C THR A 38 -4.83 4.69 11.00
N ASP A 39 -4.92 3.53 10.37
CA ASP A 39 -5.79 3.32 9.21
C ASP A 39 -5.54 4.34 8.08
N HIS A 40 -4.27 4.68 7.88
CA HIS A 40 -3.89 5.68 6.87
C HIS A 40 -4.37 5.31 5.46
N GLY A 41 -4.46 4.03 5.13
CA GLY A 41 -4.99 3.61 3.83
C GLY A 41 -6.43 4.03 3.64
N TYR A 42 -7.27 3.81 4.66
CA TYR A 42 -8.66 4.23 4.63
C TYR A 42 -8.78 5.75 4.50
N TRP A 43 -8.12 6.50 5.39
CA TRP A 43 -8.24 7.96 5.41
C TRP A 43 -7.66 8.60 4.17
N CYS A 44 -6.51 8.12 3.66
CA CYS A 44 -5.97 8.61 2.39
C CYS A 44 -6.94 8.40 1.25
N ALA A 45 -7.55 7.22 1.17
CA ALA A 45 -8.52 6.91 0.12
C ALA A 45 -9.71 7.87 0.16
N GLN A 46 -10.26 8.15 1.36
CA GLN A 46 -11.38 9.08 1.48
C GLN A 46 -10.99 10.50 1.06
N MET A 47 -9.78 10.94 1.42
CA MET A 47 -9.30 12.27 1.10
C MET A 47 -9.19 12.51 -0.41
N ILE A 48 -8.69 11.52 -1.15
CA ILE A 48 -8.43 11.68 -2.59
C ILE A 48 -9.55 11.19 -3.49
N LYS A 49 -10.51 10.45 -2.95
CA LYS A 49 -11.59 9.80 -3.71
C LYS A 49 -12.29 10.74 -4.72
N PRO A 50 -12.58 12.01 -4.37
CA PRO A 50 -13.23 12.92 -5.33
C PRO A 50 -12.35 13.31 -6.52
N TYR A 51 -11.04 13.07 -6.45
CA TYR A 51 -10.08 13.60 -7.42
C TYR A 51 -9.46 12.52 -8.31
N VAL A 52 -9.66 11.25 -8.01
CA VAL A 52 -9.06 10.12 -8.74
C VAL A 52 -10.14 9.10 -9.10
N ASP A 53 -9.83 8.16 -10.00
CA ASP A 53 -10.78 7.10 -10.30
C ASP A 53 -10.85 6.05 -9.17
N GLU A 54 -11.87 5.20 -9.26
CA GLU A 54 -12.13 4.18 -8.25
C GLU A 54 -10.94 3.23 -8.04
N GLU A 55 -10.24 2.88 -9.11
CA GLU A 55 -9.10 1.96 -9.01
C GLU A 55 -8.04 2.50 -8.08
N ILE A 56 -7.72 3.79 -8.19
CA ILE A 56 -6.69 4.43 -7.38
C ILE A 56 -7.12 4.51 -5.91
N SER A 57 -8.32 5.00 -5.65
CA SER A 57 -8.79 5.13 -4.27
C SER A 57 -8.96 3.77 -3.60
N TRP A 58 -9.49 2.79 -4.31
CA TRP A 58 -9.63 1.43 -3.79
C TRP A 58 -8.26 0.81 -3.47
N ALA A 59 -7.32 0.94 -4.39
CA ALA A 59 -5.98 0.39 -4.21
C ALA A 59 -5.28 0.98 -2.97
N ILE A 60 -5.41 2.28 -2.77
CA ILE A 60 -4.82 2.95 -1.61
C ILE A 60 -5.51 2.49 -0.31
N GLN A 61 -6.83 2.36 -0.33
CA GLN A 61 -7.57 1.93 0.86
C GLN A 61 -7.07 0.59 1.38
N TYR A 62 -6.82 -0.37 0.50
CA TYR A 62 -6.49 -1.73 0.89
C TYR A 62 -4.99 -2.01 1.02
N HIS A 63 -4.12 -1.10 0.56
CA HIS A 63 -2.67 -1.37 0.61
C HIS A 63 -2.18 -1.58 2.05
N GLN A 64 -2.76 -0.91 3.01
CA GLN A 64 -2.35 -1.02 4.41
C GLN A 64 -2.57 -2.44 4.95
N ALA A 65 -3.69 -3.06 4.64
CA ALA A 65 -3.96 -4.43 5.06
C ALA A 65 -3.05 -5.42 4.32
N LEU A 66 -2.89 -5.24 3.02
CA LEU A 66 -2.13 -6.18 2.19
C LEU A 66 -0.67 -6.28 2.59
N ARG A 67 -0.08 -5.21 3.11
CA ARG A 67 1.35 -5.19 3.48
C ARG A 67 1.72 -6.23 4.53
N PHE A 68 0.76 -6.71 5.34
CA PHE A 68 1.01 -7.72 6.36
C PHE A 68 0.92 -9.15 5.85
N PHE A 69 0.59 -9.36 4.58
CA PHE A 69 0.34 -10.70 4.02
C PHE A 69 1.20 -10.92 2.79
N PRO A 70 2.03 -11.98 2.79
CA PRO A 70 2.87 -12.30 1.64
C PRO A 70 2.05 -12.64 0.39
N ASP A 71 2.65 -12.41 -0.77
CA ASP A 71 2.09 -12.84 -2.05
C ASP A 71 3.24 -13.26 -2.97
N THR A 72 3.42 -14.57 -3.09
CA THR A 72 4.53 -15.14 -3.86
C THR A 72 4.41 -14.88 -5.36
N SER A 73 3.20 -14.59 -5.86
CA SER A 73 2.99 -14.33 -7.30
C SER A 73 3.70 -13.06 -7.78
N VAL A 74 4.02 -12.15 -6.87
CA VAL A 74 4.76 -10.92 -7.16
C VAL A 74 6.04 -10.79 -6.32
N ASP A 75 6.49 -11.90 -5.74
CA ASP A 75 7.69 -11.94 -4.90
C ASP A 75 7.64 -11.00 -3.70
N TYR A 76 6.44 -10.80 -3.14
CA TYR A 76 6.28 -10.01 -1.92
C TYR A 76 6.36 -10.94 -0.70
N GLU A 77 7.40 -10.73 0.10
CA GLU A 77 7.56 -11.43 1.38
C GLU A 77 7.21 -10.49 2.53
N TYR A 78 6.85 -11.06 3.68
CA TYR A 78 6.61 -10.26 4.88
C TYR A 78 7.88 -9.46 5.20
N PRO A 79 7.82 -8.12 5.27
CA PRO A 79 9.02 -7.32 5.44
C PRO A 79 9.73 -7.59 6.77
N GLU A 80 11.03 -7.80 6.72
CA GLU A 80 11.84 -8.02 7.91
C GLU A 80 11.74 -6.84 8.90
N GLN A 81 11.65 -5.63 8.39
CA GLN A 81 11.51 -4.43 9.22
C GLN A 81 10.24 -4.46 10.08
N TYR A 82 9.19 -5.13 9.62
CA TYR A 82 7.95 -5.26 10.41
C TYR A 82 8.15 -6.16 11.63
N ILE A 83 9.06 -7.13 11.55
CA ILE A 83 9.44 -7.94 12.69
C ILE A 83 10.10 -7.07 13.76
N ARG A 84 10.90 -6.09 13.33
CA ARG A 84 11.55 -5.15 14.23
C ARG A 84 10.55 -4.19 14.89
N PHE A 85 9.55 -3.71 14.14
CA PHE A 85 8.58 -2.74 14.64
C PHE A 85 7.46 -3.36 15.46
N PHE A 86 6.96 -4.52 15.05
CA PHE A 86 5.78 -5.14 15.64
C PHE A 86 6.08 -6.38 16.46
N GLY A 87 7.28 -6.95 16.31
CA GLY A 87 7.66 -8.21 16.93
C GLY A 87 7.35 -9.41 16.05
N ALA A 88 8.06 -10.52 16.29
CA ALA A 88 7.92 -11.75 15.50
C ALA A 88 6.54 -12.40 15.66
N ASP A 89 5.89 -12.18 16.81
CA ASP A 89 4.61 -12.79 17.14
C ASP A 89 3.40 -11.90 16.84
N TYR A 90 3.63 -10.74 16.19
CA TYR A 90 2.55 -9.82 15.88
C TYR A 90 1.55 -10.46 14.93
N LYS A 91 0.26 -10.34 15.29
CA LYS A 91 -0.85 -10.77 14.44
C LYS A 91 -1.74 -9.57 14.16
N PRO A 92 -2.04 -9.29 12.88
CA PRO A 92 -2.94 -8.19 12.53
C PRO A 92 -4.31 -8.35 13.21
N GLU A 93 -4.92 -7.24 13.54
CA GLU A 93 -6.27 -7.22 14.10
C GLU A 93 -7.28 -7.88 13.15
N PRO A 94 -8.39 -8.40 13.68
CA PRO A 94 -9.39 -9.11 12.86
C PRO A 94 -9.89 -8.30 11.67
N TYR A 95 -10.06 -6.99 11.81
CA TYR A 95 -10.54 -6.17 10.71
C TYR A 95 -9.52 -6.07 9.56
N ILE A 96 -8.23 -6.10 9.88
CA ILE A 96 -7.16 -6.12 8.87
C ILE A 96 -7.16 -7.46 8.13
N VAL A 97 -7.31 -8.56 8.86
CA VAL A 97 -7.42 -9.89 8.27
C VAL A 97 -8.61 -9.98 7.32
N GLN A 98 -9.75 -9.44 7.75
CA GLN A 98 -10.96 -9.41 6.92
C GLN A 98 -10.78 -8.55 5.67
N ALA A 99 -10.16 -7.40 5.80
CA ALA A 99 -9.87 -6.52 4.66
C ALA A 99 -8.97 -7.24 3.62
N HIS A 100 -7.97 -7.98 4.08
CA HIS A 100 -7.13 -8.78 3.19
C HIS A 100 -7.93 -9.84 2.44
N LYS A 101 -8.81 -10.57 3.12
CA LYS A 101 -9.65 -11.59 2.49
C LYS A 101 -10.56 -10.99 1.42
N GLU A 102 -11.14 -9.84 1.69
CA GLU A 102 -12.00 -9.13 0.74
C GLU A 102 -11.20 -8.65 -0.47
N ALA A 103 -10.06 -8.02 -0.22
CA ALA A 103 -9.22 -7.48 -1.27
C ALA A 103 -8.70 -8.56 -2.21
N LYS A 104 -8.34 -9.72 -1.67
CA LYS A 104 -7.77 -10.83 -2.44
C LYS A 104 -8.71 -11.34 -3.53
N LYS A 105 -10.01 -11.17 -3.36
CA LYS A 105 -11.04 -11.59 -4.32
C LYS A 105 -11.46 -10.48 -5.29
N HIS A 106 -10.97 -9.27 -5.07
CA HIS A 106 -11.43 -8.10 -5.82
C HIS A 106 -10.67 -7.96 -7.14
N ARG A 107 -11.36 -7.47 -8.18
CA ARG A 107 -10.76 -7.25 -9.51
C ARG A 107 -9.58 -6.27 -9.49
N LEU A 108 -9.55 -5.36 -8.53
CA LEU A 108 -8.50 -4.35 -8.40
C LEU A 108 -7.36 -4.76 -7.45
N TYR A 109 -7.40 -6.01 -6.98
CA TYR A 109 -6.40 -6.50 -6.03
C TYR A 109 -4.97 -6.23 -6.46
N MET A 110 -4.65 -6.50 -7.72
CA MET A 110 -3.26 -6.40 -8.19
C MET A 110 -2.76 -4.95 -8.15
N THR A 111 -3.61 -3.96 -8.42
CA THR A 111 -3.20 -2.56 -8.31
C THR A 111 -2.77 -2.23 -6.88
N SER A 112 -3.55 -2.65 -5.89
CA SER A 112 -3.21 -2.47 -4.47
C SER A 112 -1.95 -3.24 -4.07
N ARG A 113 -1.83 -4.49 -4.55
CA ARG A 113 -0.65 -5.32 -4.26
C ARG A 113 0.63 -4.70 -4.81
N LEU A 114 0.58 -4.09 -5.99
CA LEU A 114 1.73 -3.42 -6.58
C LEU A 114 2.14 -2.16 -5.79
N ILE A 115 1.20 -1.51 -5.09
CA ILE A 115 1.56 -0.45 -4.15
C ILE A 115 2.46 -1.04 -3.06
N THR A 116 2.07 -2.15 -2.44
CA THR A 116 2.85 -2.76 -1.36
C THR A 116 4.25 -3.15 -1.82
N LEU A 117 4.37 -3.67 -3.02
CA LEU A 117 5.66 -4.07 -3.56
C LEU A 117 6.59 -2.87 -3.75
N ASN A 118 6.08 -1.77 -4.30
CA ASN A 118 6.88 -0.56 -4.53
C ASN A 118 7.11 0.25 -3.25
N ASP A 119 6.19 0.15 -2.29
CA ASP A 119 6.31 0.76 -0.97
C ASP A 119 7.50 0.16 -0.20
N LEU A 120 7.61 -1.16 -0.24
CA LEU A 120 8.67 -1.89 0.47
C LEU A 120 10.07 -1.41 0.08
N TYR A 121 10.32 -1.25 -1.21
CA TYR A 121 11.64 -0.91 -1.72
C TYR A 121 11.93 0.60 -1.74
N SER A 122 10.96 1.43 -1.45
CA SER A 122 11.14 2.88 -1.47
C SER A 122 11.87 3.43 -0.25
N PHE A 123 12.17 2.58 0.73
CA PHE A 123 12.98 2.93 1.89
C PHE A 123 14.46 2.59 1.69
N GLU A 124 14.84 1.98 0.60
CA GLU A 124 16.23 1.69 0.27
C GLU A 124 16.90 2.95 -0.26
N GLU A 125 18.09 3.24 0.25
CA GLU A 125 18.90 4.37 -0.20
C GLU A 125 19.57 4.11 -1.55
#